data_af618480deac142196aa3ef1f01fddb6
#
_entry.id   af618480deac142196aa3ef1f01fddb6
#
_cell.length_a   1.000
_cell.length_b   1.000
_cell.length_c   1.000
_cell.angle_alpha   90.00
_cell.angle_beta   90.00
_cell.angle_gamma   90.00
#
_symmetry.space_group_name_H-M   'P 1'
#
loop_
_entity.id
_entity.type
_entity.pdbx_description
1 polymer ?
#
loop_
_entity_poly.entity_id
_entity_poly.type
_entity_poly.pdbx_seq_one_letter_code
_entity_poly.pdbx_strand_id
1 'polypeptide(L)'
;MLHQYTMYIREFLLHRRIDREGGVVEKVSMSHEDYLEAIVMLGGSQTQPVRSVDIATKMGVSKASVSKAVTSLKNSGMLEQPYYGDITLTEDGYKYGCAILKRHEMLTRFLVEKVGLSEEVAEDEACQMEHAISDESFKKWLAYFERIGL
;
A
#
# COMPACT_ATOMS: atom_id res chain seq x y z
N MET A 1 -17.08 10.69 -1.83
CA MET A 1 -15.69 10.19 -1.94
C MET A 1 -15.44 8.92 -1.10
N LEU A 2 -15.86 8.85 0.15
CA LEU A 2 -15.71 7.63 1.00
C LEU A 2 -16.35 6.36 0.40
N HIS A 3 -17.49 6.47 -0.26
CA HIS A 3 -18.23 5.32 -0.81
C HIS A 3 -17.49 4.56 -1.91
N GLN A 4 -16.73 5.27 -2.73
CA GLN A 4 -15.96 4.70 -3.84
C GLN A 4 -14.71 3.95 -3.32
N TYR A 5 -14.09 4.45 -2.24
CA TYR A 5 -12.94 3.82 -1.60
C TYR A 5 -13.31 2.58 -0.77
N THR A 6 -14.47 2.57 -0.13
CA THR A 6 -15.00 1.38 0.59
C THR A 6 -15.22 0.22 -0.38
N MET A 7 -15.64 0.50 -1.62
CA MET A 7 -15.74 -0.51 -2.68
C MET A 7 -14.38 -1.09 -3.06
N TYR A 8 -13.35 -0.26 -3.28
CA TYR A 8 -12.01 -0.72 -3.64
C TYR A 8 -11.38 -1.61 -2.56
N ILE A 9 -11.48 -1.20 -1.29
CA ILE A 9 -10.97 -2.00 -0.17
C ILE A 9 -11.77 -3.29 -0.01
N ARG A 10 -13.08 -3.25 -0.20
CA ARG A 10 -13.95 -4.43 -0.13
C ARG A 10 -13.63 -5.44 -1.24
N GLU A 11 -13.47 -4.98 -2.47
CA GLU A 11 -13.06 -5.84 -3.60
C GLU A 11 -11.65 -6.40 -3.41
N PHE A 12 -10.69 -5.57 -3.00
CA PHE A 12 -9.32 -5.99 -2.73
C PHE A 12 -9.23 -7.06 -1.63
N LEU A 13 -9.95 -6.86 -0.52
CA LEU A 13 -9.97 -7.83 0.59
C LEU A 13 -10.74 -9.12 0.23
N LEU A 14 -11.62 -9.09 -0.75
CA LEU A 14 -12.32 -10.27 -1.28
C LEU A 14 -11.43 -11.07 -2.25
N HIS A 15 -10.57 -10.41 -3.04
CA HIS A 15 -9.71 -11.06 -4.02
C HIS A 15 -8.41 -11.65 -3.44
N ARG A 16 -8.06 -11.33 -2.20
CA ARG A 16 -6.86 -11.85 -1.51
C ARG A 16 -6.93 -13.34 -1.15
N ARG A 17 -8.06 -13.99 -1.34
CA ARG A 17 -8.25 -15.36 -0.84
C ARG A 17 -7.93 -16.49 -1.82
N ILE A 18 -7.99 -16.26 -3.13
CA ILE A 18 -7.82 -17.36 -4.08
C ILE A 18 -7.30 -16.78 -5.40
N ASP A 19 -6.14 -17.22 -5.86
CA ASP A 19 -5.80 -17.11 -7.27
C ASP A 19 -6.77 -17.98 -8.09
N ARG A 20 -6.89 -17.72 -9.39
CA ARG A 20 -7.78 -18.48 -10.27
C ARG A 20 -7.43 -19.99 -10.36
N GLU A 21 -6.34 -20.41 -9.74
CA GLU A 21 -5.82 -21.78 -9.71
C GLU A 21 -5.81 -22.40 -8.31
N GLY A 22 -6.38 -21.73 -7.28
CA GLY A 22 -6.51 -22.27 -5.91
C GLY A 22 -5.22 -22.19 -5.07
N GLY A 23 -4.23 -21.40 -5.49
CA GLY A 23 -2.99 -21.15 -4.75
C GLY A 23 -3.19 -20.10 -3.65
N VAL A 24 -2.48 -20.25 -2.55
CA VAL A 24 -2.39 -19.20 -1.51
C VAL A 24 -1.50 -18.09 -2.08
N VAL A 25 -2.08 -16.93 -2.36
CA VAL A 25 -1.26 -15.74 -2.71
C VAL A 25 -0.36 -15.44 -1.53
N GLU A 26 0.94 -15.58 -1.75
CA GLU A 26 1.95 -15.30 -0.73
C GLU A 26 1.81 -13.84 -0.28
N LYS A 27 1.62 -13.64 1.01
CA LYS A 27 1.44 -12.28 1.57
C LYS A 27 2.69 -11.47 1.25
N VAL A 28 2.51 -10.34 0.57
CA VAL A 28 3.58 -9.37 0.33
C VAL A 28 4.19 -9.00 1.68
N SER A 29 5.50 -9.01 1.81
CA SER A 29 6.15 -8.65 3.07
C SER A 29 5.92 -7.19 3.40
N MET A 30 5.97 -6.84 4.69
CA MET A 30 5.81 -5.47 5.20
C MET A 30 6.69 -4.47 4.43
N SER A 31 7.97 -4.80 4.24
CA SER A 31 8.90 -3.99 3.43
C SER A 31 8.48 -3.82 1.97
N HIS A 32 7.88 -4.84 1.35
CA HIS A 32 7.37 -4.73 -0.02
C HIS A 32 6.08 -3.91 -0.10
N GLU A 33 5.26 -3.93 0.94
CA GLU A 33 4.09 -3.07 1.08
C GLU A 33 4.50 -1.60 1.06
N ASP A 34 5.54 -1.22 1.83
CA ASP A 34 6.10 0.14 1.84
C ASP A 34 6.58 0.58 0.44
N TYR A 35 7.20 -0.31 -0.33
CA TYR A 35 7.61 0.01 -1.71
C TYR A 35 6.42 0.27 -2.64
N LEU A 36 5.37 -0.54 -2.56
CA LEU A 36 4.17 -0.34 -3.37
C LEU A 36 3.46 0.96 -3.00
N GLU A 37 3.35 1.26 -1.73
CA GLU A 37 2.83 2.52 -1.23
C GLU A 37 3.65 3.71 -1.74
N ALA A 38 4.97 3.67 -1.61
CA ALA A 38 5.86 4.72 -2.08
C ALA A 38 5.73 4.97 -3.59
N ILE A 39 5.57 3.91 -4.40
CA ILE A 39 5.36 4.04 -5.84
C ILE A 39 4.02 4.75 -6.14
N VAL A 40 2.94 4.39 -5.44
CA VAL A 40 1.63 5.06 -5.57
C VAL A 40 1.73 6.53 -5.16
N MET A 41 2.40 6.83 -4.04
CA MET A 41 2.62 8.20 -3.57
C MET A 41 3.42 9.06 -4.55
N LEU A 42 4.31 8.45 -5.35
CA LEU A 42 5.05 9.10 -6.44
C LEU A 42 4.23 9.26 -7.73
N GLY A 43 2.95 8.89 -7.70
CA GLY A 43 2.05 8.95 -8.86
C GLY A 43 2.15 7.75 -9.80
N GLY A 44 2.83 6.68 -9.38
CA GLY A 44 2.98 5.46 -10.16
C GLY A 44 1.65 4.72 -10.35
N SER A 45 1.43 4.23 -11.57
CA SER A 45 0.25 3.43 -11.94
C SER A 45 0.59 2.48 -13.10
N GLN A 46 -0.42 1.89 -13.73
CA GLN A 46 -0.21 1.08 -14.95
C GLN A 46 0.28 1.91 -16.15
N THR A 47 -0.02 3.20 -16.18
CA THR A 47 0.29 4.11 -17.28
C THR A 47 1.29 5.21 -16.92
N GLN A 48 1.57 5.41 -15.65
CA GLN A 48 2.52 6.40 -15.16
C GLN A 48 3.72 5.70 -14.53
N PRO A 49 4.86 5.69 -15.21
CA PRO A 49 6.06 5.06 -14.71
C PRO A 49 6.76 5.90 -13.62
N VAL A 50 7.50 5.23 -12.75
CA VAL A 50 8.30 5.83 -11.67
C VAL A 50 9.73 5.35 -11.78
N ARG A 51 10.70 6.24 -11.56
CA ARG A 51 12.13 5.90 -11.61
C ARG A 51 12.58 5.29 -10.28
N SER A 52 13.44 4.27 -10.36
CA SER A 52 14.04 3.64 -9.16
C SER A 52 14.74 4.65 -8.24
N VAL A 53 15.34 5.71 -8.81
CA VAL A 53 16.02 6.75 -8.02
C VAL A 53 15.03 7.58 -7.19
N ASP A 54 13.84 7.84 -7.70
CA ASP A 54 12.81 8.58 -6.97
C ASP A 54 12.25 7.76 -5.81
N ILE A 55 12.10 6.44 -6.01
CA ILE A 55 11.73 5.51 -4.93
C ILE A 55 12.81 5.49 -3.84
N ALA A 56 14.09 5.36 -4.24
CA ALA A 56 15.21 5.36 -3.29
C ALA A 56 15.25 6.65 -2.45
N THR A 57 15.03 7.79 -3.10
CA THR A 57 15.00 9.11 -2.43
C THR A 57 13.82 9.21 -1.48
N LYS A 58 12.62 8.83 -1.92
CA LYS A 58 11.40 8.90 -1.10
C LYS A 58 11.48 8.04 0.15
N MET A 59 12.03 6.84 0.02
CA MET A 59 12.14 5.88 1.13
C MET A 59 13.40 6.03 1.97
N GLY A 60 14.37 6.85 1.54
CA GLY A 60 15.64 6.99 2.23
C GLY A 60 16.49 5.71 2.22
N VAL A 61 16.40 4.91 1.17
CA VAL A 61 17.10 3.63 1.04
C VAL A 61 18.12 3.64 -0.11
N SER A 62 19.00 2.65 -0.15
CA SER A 62 19.98 2.51 -1.23
C SER A 62 19.31 2.07 -2.55
N LYS A 63 19.96 2.40 -3.69
CA LYS A 63 19.54 1.90 -5.01
C LYS A 63 19.56 0.37 -5.08
N ALA A 64 20.51 -0.27 -4.38
CA ALA A 64 20.59 -1.73 -4.30
C ALA A 64 19.37 -2.34 -3.58
N SER A 65 18.89 -1.70 -2.51
CA SER A 65 17.67 -2.10 -1.80
C SER A 65 16.45 -2.00 -2.70
N VAL A 66 16.30 -0.89 -3.44
CA VAL A 66 15.22 -0.71 -4.43
C VAL A 66 15.27 -1.80 -5.49
N SER A 67 16.45 -2.05 -6.08
CA SER A 67 16.61 -3.07 -7.12
C SER A 67 16.20 -4.48 -6.64
N LYS A 68 16.56 -4.83 -5.40
CA LYS A 68 16.18 -6.11 -4.79
C LYS A 68 14.66 -6.21 -4.57
N ALA A 69 14.05 -5.16 -4.04
CA ALA A 69 12.60 -5.11 -3.82
C ALA A 69 11.82 -5.15 -5.13
N VAL A 70 12.25 -4.38 -6.13
CA VAL A 70 11.64 -4.36 -7.47
C VAL A 70 11.71 -5.74 -8.12
N THR A 71 12.84 -6.43 -8.03
CA THR A 71 12.97 -7.81 -8.55
C THR A 71 11.97 -8.75 -7.89
N SER A 72 11.83 -8.68 -6.57
CA SER A 72 10.90 -9.51 -5.82
C SER A 72 9.43 -9.20 -6.17
N LEU A 73 9.06 -7.91 -6.22
CA LEU A 73 7.71 -7.45 -6.57
C LEU A 73 7.34 -7.78 -8.02
N LYS A 74 8.33 -7.73 -8.95
CA LYS A 74 8.15 -8.19 -10.32
C LYS A 74 7.85 -9.68 -10.38
N ASN A 75 8.58 -10.49 -9.64
CA ASN A 75 8.35 -11.94 -9.57
C ASN A 75 6.99 -12.31 -8.97
N SER A 76 6.46 -11.49 -8.06
CA SER A 76 5.11 -11.66 -7.51
C SER A 76 4.00 -11.01 -8.35
N GLY A 77 4.32 -10.46 -9.54
CA GLY A 77 3.33 -9.88 -10.44
C GLY A 77 2.74 -8.53 -10.01
N MET A 78 3.38 -7.83 -9.07
CA MET A 78 2.89 -6.55 -8.56
C MET A 78 3.35 -5.35 -9.38
N LEU A 79 4.46 -5.49 -10.10
CA LEU A 79 4.98 -4.43 -10.96
C LEU A 79 5.68 -5.01 -12.20
N GLU A 80 5.91 -4.13 -13.17
CA GLU A 80 6.69 -4.40 -14.36
C GLU A 80 7.85 -3.40 -14.45
N GLN A 81 8.98 -3.89 -14.94
CA GLN A 81 10.13 -3.07 -15.27
C GLN A 81 10.80 -3.65 -16.53
N PRO A 82 10.77 -2.92 -17.65
CA PRO A 82 11.59 -3.26 -18.81
C PRO A 82 13.08 -3.22 -18.45
N TYR A 83 13.88 -3.93 -19.19
CA TYR A 83 15.33 -3.94 -18.97
C TYR A 83 15.87 -2.50 -19.02
N TYR A 84 16.43 -2.01 -17.91
CA TYR A 84 16.87 -0.62 -17.70
C TYR A 84 15.76 0.47 -17.80
N GLY A 85 14.49 0.08 -17.71
CA GLY A 85 13.38 1.03 -17.77
C GLY A 85 12.83 1.48 -16.41
N ASP A 86 11.91 2.43 -16.50
CA ASP A 86 11.14 2.87 -15.35
C ASP A 86 10.12 1.80 -14.91
N ILE A 87 9.63 1.92 -13.71
CA ILE A 87 8.76 0.95 -13.06
C ILE A 87 7.30 1.37 -13.24
N THR A 88 6.46 0.46 -13.71
CA THR A 88 5.00 0.59 -13.70
C THR A 88 4.38 -0.45 -12.78
N LEU A 89 3.26 -0.13 -12.16
CA LEU A 89 2.49 -1.09 -11.39
C LEU A 89 1.59 -1.94 -12.31
N THR A 90 1.41 -3.21 -11.97
CA THR A 90 0.29 -3.97 -12.52
C THR A 90 -1.02 -3.48 -11.92
N GLU A 91 -2.16 -3.95 -12.44
CA GLU A 91 -3.47 -3.63 -11.85
C GLU A 91 -3.54 -4.07 -10.38
N ASP A 92 -3.05 -5.28 -10.09
CA ASP A 92 -3.02 -5.83 -8.73
C ASP A 92 -2.06 -5.04 -7.83
N GLY A 93 -0.87 -4.71 -8.32
CA GLY A 93 0.10 -3.89 -7.59
C GLY A 93 -0.42 -2.49 -7.27
N TYR A 94 -1.13 -1.87 -8.22
CA TYR A 94 -1.75 -0.56 -8.00
C TYR A 94 -2.87 -0.62 -6.97
N LYS A 95 -3.78 -1.58 -7.09
CA LYS A 95 -4.85 -1.79 -6.09
C LYS A 95 -4.29 -2.05 -4.70
N TYR A 96 -3.23 -2.87 -4.64
CA TYR A 96 -2.58 -3.20 -3.37
C TYR A 96 -1.92 -1.97 -2.73
N GLY A 97 -1.11 -1.23 -3.48
CA GLY A 97 -0.46 -0.01 -3.00
C GLY A 97 -1.45 1.06 -2.57
N CYS A 98 -2.54 1.26 -3.32
CA CYS A 98 -3.61 2.18 -2.93
C CYS A 98 -4.31 1.74 -1.63
N ALA A 99 -4.50 0.45 -1.41
CA ALA A 99 -5.13 -0.07 -0.19
C ALA A 99 -4.25 0.17 1.04
N ILE A 100 -2.92 -0.01 0.92
CA ILE A 100 -1.98 0.29 2.00
C ILE A 100 -1.98 1.80 2.29
N LEU A 101 -1.80 2.63 1.25
CA LEU A 101 -1.81 4.09 1.40
C LEU A 101 -3.09 4.57 2.09
N LYS A 102 -4.25 4.05 1.69
CA LYS A 102 -5.52 4.44 2.32
C LYS A 102 -5.61 4.03 3.78
N ARG A 103 -5.09 2.85 4.12
CA ARG A 103 -5.01 2.38 5.50
C ARG A 103 -4.16 3.33 6.34
N HIS A 104 -2.99 3.71 5.83
CA HIS A 104 -2.10 4.69 6.44
C HIS A 104 -2.80 6.02 6.68
N GLU A 105 -3.39 6.63 5.65
CA GLU A 105 -4.10 7.90 5.74
C GLU A 105 -5.23 7.89 6.79
N MET A 106 -6.01 6.81 6.85
CA MET A 106 -7.11 6.70 7.80
C MET A 106 -6.63 6.55 9.24
N LEU A 107 -5.57 5.78 9.45
CA LEU A 107 -4.96 5.63 10.77
C LEU A 107 -4.32 6.93 11.24
N THR A 108 -3.55 7.59 10.38
CA THR A 108 -2.95 8.91 10.67
C THR A 108 -4.04 9.91 11.06
N ARG A 109 -5.09 10.01 10.25
CA ARG A 109 -6.21 10.90 10.52
C ARG A 109 -6.91 10.60 11.85
N PHE A 110 -7.13 9.33 12.17
CA PHE A 110 -7.68 8.91 13.45
C PHE A 110 -6.79 9.32 14.62
N LEU A 111 -5.49 9.10 14.51
CA LEU A 111 -4.52 9.44 15.56
C LEU A 111 -4.45 10.95 15.79
N VAL A 112 -4.50 11.76 14.73
CA VAL A 112 -4.51 13.22 14.84
C VAL A 112 -5.84 13.74 15.37
N GLU A 113 -6.96 13.41 14.71
CA GLU A 113 -8.26 14.06 14.99
C GLU A 113 -8.98 13.51 16.23
N LYS A 114 -8.78 12.24 16.57
CA LYS A 114 -9.54 11.59 17.66
C LYS A 114 -8.67 11.27 18.88
N VAL A 115 -7.40 10.94 18.67
CA VAL A 115 -6.46 10.68 19.76
C VAL A 115 -5.73 11.97 20.19
N GLY A 116 -5.54 12.91 19.26
CA GLY A 116 -4.91 14.21 19.53
C GLY A 116 -3.38 14.17 19.46
N LEU A 117 -2.80 13.24 18.71
CA LEU A 117 -1.36 13.20 18.48
C LEU A 117 -0.93 14.29 17.50
N SER A 118 0.35 14.69 17.55
CA SER A 118 0.93 15.53 16.50
C SER A 118 0.99 14.76 15.19
N GLU A 119 0.98 15.47 14.05
CA GLU A 119 1.08 14.85 12.73
C GLU A 119 2.32 13.96 12.61
N GLU A 120 3.48 14.42 13.08
CA GLU A 120 4.74 13.66 13.03
C GLU A 120 4.65 12.32 13.76
N VAL A 121 4.11 12.31 14.99
CA VAL A 121 3.94 11.07 15.76
C VAL A 121 2.88 10.18 15.13
N ALA A 122 1.79 10.75 14.64
CA ALA A 122 0.71 10.01 14.01
C ALA A 122 1.15 9.30 12.72
N GLU A 123 1.97 9.96 11.89
CA GLU A 123 2.57 9.37 10.69
C GLU A 123 3.43 8.16 11.04
N ASP A 124 4.35 8.29 12.00
CA ASP A 124 5.23 7.21 12.41
C ASP A 124 4.47 6.02 13.00
N GLU A 125 3.48 6.28 13.85
CA GLU A 125 2.67 5.22 14.47
C GLU A 125 1.73 4.55 13.46
N ALA A 126 1.10 5.32 12.57
CA ALA A 126 0.23 4.79 11.52
C ALA A 126 0.99 3.83 10.59
N CYS A 127 2.23 4.18 10.21
CA CYS A 127 3.10 3.34 9.39
C CYS A 127 3.35 1.96 10.04
N GLN A 128 3.51 1.91 11.36
CA GLN A 128 3.67 0.65 12.07
C GLN A 128 2.34 -0.12 12.22
N MET A 129 1.26 0.60 12.51
CA MET A 129 -0.06 0.01 12.73
C MET A 129 -0.65 -0.62 11.47
N GLU A 130 -0.49 -0.01 10.31
CA GLU A 130 -1.10 -0.48 9.05
C GLU A 130 -0.67 -1.89 8.66
N HIS A 131 0.57 -2.26 8.97
CA HIS A 131 1.10 -3.60 8.71
C HIS A 131 0.73 -4.61 9.80
N ALA A 132 0.50 -4.17 11.02
CA ALA A 132 0.15 -5.02 12.15
C ALA A 132 -1.33 -5.39 12.20
N ILE A 133 -2.21 -4.56 11.66
CA ILE A 133 -3.66 -4.76 11.66
C ILE A 133 -4.04 -5.74 10.55
N SER A 134 -4.71 -6.85 10.90
CA SER A 134 -5.20 -7.80 9.90
C SER A 134 -6.31 -7.20 9.03
N ASP A 135 -6.48 -7.70 7.81
CA ASP A 135 -7.53 -7.24 6.89
C ASP A 135 -8.93 -7.39 7.49
N GLU A 136 -9.18 -8.47 8.25
CA GLU A 136 -10.45 -8.68 8.94
C GLU A 136 -10.68 -7.64 10.03
N SER A 137 -9.66 -7.36 10.82
CA SER A 137 -9.70 -6.34 11.85
C SER A 137 -9.89 -4.95 11.23
N PHE A 138 -9.16 -4.65 10.15
CA PHE A 138 -9.26 -3.34 9.50
C PHE A 138 -10.65 -3.04 8.92
N LYS A 139 -11.40 -4.05 8.46
CA LYS A 139 -12.82 -3.88 8.08
C LYS A 139 -13.68 -3.36 9.23
N LYS A 140 -13.42 -3.83 10.45
CA LYS A 140 -14.12 -3.35 11.66
C LYS A 140 -13.71 -1.93 12.03
N TRP A 141 -12.42 -1.60 11.83
CA TRP A 141 -11.92 -0.24 11.98
C TRP A 141 -12.60 0.72 11.01
N LEU A 142 -12.74 0.36 9.73
CA LEU A 142 -13.42 1.18 8.73
C LEU A 142 -14.88 1.47 9.14
N ALA A 143 -15.62 0.46 9.56
CA ALA A 143 -17.00 0.62 10.04
C ALA A 143 -17.08 1.52 11.28
N TYR A 144 -16.07 1.47 12.13
CA TYR A 144 -15.96 2.36 13.28
C TYR A 144 -15.67 3.80 12.85
N PHE A 145 -14.71 4.00 11.93
CA PHE A 145 -14.37 5.33 11.41
C PHE A 145 -15.56 6.00 10.75
N GLU A 146 -16.32 5.29 9.92
CA GLU A 146 -17.56 5.81 9.33
C GLU A 146 -18.55 6.27 10.40
N ARG A 147 -18.71 5.49 11.48
CA ARG A 147 -19.64 5.82 12.59
C ARG A 147 -19.25 7.08 13.36
N ILE A 148 -17.95 7.37 13.48
CA ILE A 148 -17.44 8.55 14.19
C ILE A 148 -17.17 9.75 13.29
N GLY A 149 -17.54 9.65 11.99
CA GLY A 149 -17.40 10.74 11.03
C GLY A 149 -15.97 11.04 10.62
N LEU A 150 -15.16 10.00 10.46
CA LEU A 150 -13.79 10.05 9.91
C LEU A 150 -13.78 9.79 8.43
#